data_3f188a36cfa1ab4105fa4235d69f88c1
#
_entry.id   3f188a36cfa1ab4105fa4235d69f88c1
#
_cell.length_a   1.000
_cell.length_b   1.000
_cell.length_c   1.000
_cell.angle_alpha   90.00
_cell.angle_beta   90.00
_cell.angle_gamma   90.00
#
_symmetry.space_group_name_H-M   'P 1'
#
loop_
_entity.id
_entity.type
_entity.pdbx_description
1 polymer ?
#
loop_
_entity_poly.entity_id
_entity_poly.type
_entity_poly.pdbx_seq_one_letter_code
_entity_poly.pdbx_strand_id
1 'polypeptide(L)'
;MEFRIAADELKKALHRAQGIVERKATMPILSNVLVTASKSGVTVAAFDLDIGIVSEHLAEVSKPGAITVSAKTLFDIVSFLPEAQVTVKKLPNNFAELTSGAAHYKLVGMAPEEFPRLPKDDAAHAVKVSGPTLLEMIKKTQFAISNDETRYILNGVFFEPREKGLVRMVATDGHRLALVERELSGDFKLKSGVIIPRKGLFELKRLLDEAPDADCQLGFAENSAIFKKPGLSMVMRLIDGQFPEYQRVIPKEGEKQLLVRRDKLFDALKRISLLSADKSNAVKLSLSENLLRITANNPDLGEAKDDLEVAYRGGTLTVGFNARYLIDVLGVLETDEVSVELGDEHSPGVLRPPGDRSFTAVVMPMRV
;
A
#
# COMPACT_ATOMS: atom_id res chain seq x y z
N MET A 1 29.69 20.03 -8.12
CA MET A 1 28.43 20.18 -7.35
C MET A 1 28.78 20.50 -5.90
N GLU A 2 28.14 21.51 -5.33
CA GLU A 2 28.30 21.84 -3.91
C GLU A 2 27.01 22.55 -3.43
N PHE A 3 26.44 22.09 -2.33
CA PHE A 3 25.23 22.67 -1.75
C PHE A 3 25.18 22.47 -0.24
N ARG A 4 24.38 23.29 0.45
CA ARG A 4 24.07 23.21 1.87
C ARG A 4 22.57 23.03 2.05
N ILE A 5 22.17 22.06 2.87
CA ILE A 5 20.78 21.69 3.10
C ILE A 5 20.54 21.37 4.58
N ALA A 6 19.32 21.57 5.07
CA ALA A 6 18.93 21.08 6.39
C ALA A 6 19.02 19.55 6.46
N ALA A 7 19.63 19.02 7.52
CA ALA A 7 19.80 17.58 7.68
C ALA A 7 18.45 16.84 7.68
N ASP A 8 17.41 17.40 8.31
CA ASP A 8 16.08 16.83 8.33
C ASP A 8 15.43 16.80 6.94
N GLU A 9 15.65 17.82 6.10
CA GLU A 9 15.13 17.83 4.72
C GLU A 9 15.83 16.77 3.86
N LEU A 10 17.14 16.63 3.99
CA LEU A 10 17.87 15.56 3.28
C LEU A 10 17.46 14.18 3.78
N LYS A 11 17.29 14.02 5.09
CA LYS A 11 16.79 12.77 5.71
C LYS A 11 15.41 12.40 5.19
N LYS A 12 14.49 13.36 5.08
CA LYS A 12 13.15 13.19 4.52
C LYS A 12 13.20 12.74 3.06
N ALA A 13 14.04 13.38 2.24
CA ALA A 13 14.28 12.98 0.85
C ALA A 13 14.73 11.53 0.74
N LEU A 14 15.74 11.17 1.53
CA LEU A 14 16.32 9.82 1.55
C LEU A 14 15.36 8.78 2.10
N HIS A 15 14.56 9.12 3.12
CA HIS A 15 13.51 8.23 3.63
C HIS A 15 12.49 7.86 2.55
N ARG A 16 12.08 8.83 1.71
CA ARG A 16 11.18 8.59 0.56
C ARG A 16 11.83 7.67 -0.48
N ALA A 17 13.11 7.85 -0.73
CA ALA A 17 13.85 7.05 -1.70
C ALA A 17 14.06 5.59 -1.25
N GLN A 18 14.18 5.33 0.06
CA GLN A 18 14.47 3.99 0.59
C GLN A 18 13.40 2.94 0.27
N GLY A 19 12.14 3.33 0.10
CA GLY A 19 11.07 2.42 -0.30
C GLY A 19 11.17 1.99 -1.76
N ILE A 20 11.86 2.77 -2.57
CA ILE A 20 12.03 2.52 -4.01
C ILE A 20 13.27 1.68 -4.27
N VAL A 21 14.44 2.10 -3.72
CA VAL A 21 15.72 1.44 -4.00
C VAL A 21 15.74 -0.01 -3.59
N GLU A 22 16.34 -0.86 -4.41
CA GLU A 22 16.51 -2.29 -4.11
C GLU A 22 17.80 -2.54 -3.34
N ARG A 23 17.71 -3.33 -2.27
CA ARG A 23 18.87 -3.69 -1.43
C ARG A 23 19.82 -4.67 -2.10
N LYS A 24 19.34 -5.48 -3.04
CA LYS A 24 20.08 -6.50 -3.78
C LYS A 24 19.75 -6.41 -5.28
N ALA A 25 19.96 -5.23 -5.86
CA ALA A 25 19.74 -5.03 -7.28
C ALA A 25 20.79 -5.76 -8.13
N THR A 26 20.36 -6.32 -9.24
CA THR A 26 21.27 -6.85 -10.28
C THR A 26 22.14 -5.74 -10.88
N MET A 27 21.64 -4.51 -10.86
CA MET A 27 22.36 -3.30 -11.26
C MET A 27 22.67 -2.47 -10.00
N PRO A 28 23.95 -2.35 -9.58
CA PRO A 28 24.32 -1.63 -8.35
C PRO A 28 23.83 -0.18 -8.27
N ILE A 29 23.70 0.50 -9.41
CA ILE A 29 23.23 1.88 -9.51
C ILE A 29 21.79 2.05 -8.97
N LEU A 30 20.95 1.01 -9.01
CA LEU A 30 19.57 1.03 -8.52
C LEU A 30 19.47 1.03 -6.98
N SER A 31 20.57 0.78 -6.29
CA SER A 31 20.67 0.98 -4.83
C SER A 31 21.06 2.41 -4.45
N ASN A 32 21.37 3.25 -5.45
CA ASN A 32 21.74 4.64 -5.26
C ASN A 32 20.55 5.59 -5.44
N VAL A 33 20.67 6.77 -4.87
CA VAL A 33 19.87 7.94 -5.23
C VAL A 33 20.66 8.84 -6.17
N LEU A 34 19.98 9.43 -7.13
CA LEU A 34 20.53 10.52 -7.93
C LEU A 34 20.22 11.84 -7.22
N VAL A 35 21.26 12.53 -6.80
CA VAL A 35 21.19 13.87 -6.19
C VAL A 35 21.61 14.90 -7.23
N THR A 36 20.71 15.82 -7.57
CA THR A 36 20.97 16.90 -8.53
C THR A 36 20.78 18.25 -7.85
N ALA A 37 21.81 19.08 -7.89
CA ALA A 37 21.77 20.45 -7.41
C ALA A 37 21.65 21.42 -8.58
N SER A 38 20.68 22.32 -8.52
CA SER A 38 20.42 23.38 -9.51
C SER A 38 20.20 24.71 -8.81
N LYS A 39 20.02 25.80 -9.56
CA LYS A 39 19.72 27.10 -8.97
C LYS A 39 18.41 27.14 -8.16
N SER A 40 17.48 26.25 -8.41
CA SER A 40 16.19 26.17 -7.72
C SER A 40 16.21 25.33 -6.43
N GLY A 41 17.32 24.63 -6.15
CA GLY A 41 17.47 23.74 -5.00
C GLY A 41 18.06 22.40 -5.36
N VAL A 42 17.74 21.38 -4.56
CA VAL A 42 18.23 20.01 -4.73
C VAL A 42 17.06 19.09 -5.03
N THR A 43 17.22 18.23 -6.03
CA THR A 43 16.31 17.10 -6.28
C THR A 43 17.00 15.80 -5.88
N VAL A 44 16.22 14.90 -5.25
CA VAL A 44 16.64 13.54 -4.94
C VAL A 44 15.70 12.58 -5.68
N ALA A 45 16.29 11.75 -6.52
CA ALA A 45 15.56 10.77 -7.30
C ALA A 45 16.00 9.33 -6.97
N ALA A 46 15.04 8.41 -6.95
CA ALA A 46 15.25 6.97 -6.84
C ALA A 46 14.43 6.25 -7.91
N PHE A 47 14.94 5.12 -8.41
CA PHE A 47 14.27 4.35 -9.44
C PHE A 47 14.69 2.87 -9.39
N ASP A 48 13.73 1.96 -9.51
CA ASP A 48 13.95 0.51 -9.52
C ASP A 48 13.57 -0.17 -10.84
N LEU A 49 13.38 0.61 -11.91
CA LEU A 49 12.90 0.28 -13.25
C LEU A 49 11.36 0.18 -13.38
N ASP A 50 10.64 0.01 -12.30
CA ASP A 50 9.16 0.00 -12.28
C ASP A 50 8.58 1.21 -11.59
N ILE A 51 9.23 1.70 -10.53
CA ILE A 51 8.78 2.85 -9.74
C ILE A 51 9.90 3.89 -9.66
N GLY A 52 9.59 5.10 -10.10
CA GLY A 52 10.44 6.27 -9.96
C GLY A 52 9.84 7.28 -9.01
N ILE A 53 10.66 7.88 -8.16
CA ILE A 53 10.29 9.01 -7.32
C ILE A 53 11.30 10.14 -7.51
N VAL A 54 10.79 11.36 -7.57
CA VAL A 54 11.60 12.60 -7.56
C VAL A 54 11.03 13.51 -6.51
N SER A 55 11.86 13.98 -5.59
CA SER A 55 11.47 14.97 -4.58
C SER A 55 12.40 16.20 -4.65
N GLU A 56 11.79 17.38 -4.50
CA GLU A 56 12.45 18.67 -4.55
C GLU A 56 12.61 19.23 -3.14
N HIS A 57 13.77 19.80 -2.85
CA HIS A 57 14.13 20.30 -1.54
C HIS A 57 14.84 21.65 -1.64
N LEU A 58 14.50 22.56 -0.73
CA LEU A 58 15.17 23.84 -0.62
C LEU A 58 16.60 23.62 -0.11
N ALA A 59 17.57 24.23 -0.80
CA ALA A 59 18.97 24.17 -0.45
C ALA A 59 19.71 25.39 -0.99
N GLU A 60 20.80 25.78 -0.33
CA GLU A 60 21.73 26.78 -0.82
C GLU A 60 22.74 26.13 -1.75
N VAL A 61 22.61 26.38 -3.07
CA VAL A 61 23.45 25.75 -4.08
C VAL A 61 24.56 26.72 -4.51
N SER A 62 25.80 26.42 -4.14
CA SER A 62 26.98 27.19 -4.57
C SER A 62 27.53 26.75 -5.93
N LYS A 63 27.43 25.44 -6.24
CA LYS A 63 27.85 24.87 -7.53
C LYS A 63 26.82 23.82 -8.00
N PRO A 64 26.20 24.01 -9.18
CA PRO A 64 25.27 23.02 -9.73
C PRO A 64 26.02 21.73 -10.16
N GLY A 65 25.27 20.65 -10.34
CA GLY A 65 25.78 19.36 -10.80
C GLY A 65 24.99 18.19 -10.26
N ALA A 66 25.47 16.98 -10.48
CA ALA A 66 24.81 15.76 -10.05
C ALA A 66 25.81 14.69 -9.61
N ILE A 67 25.35 13.78 -8.76
CA ILE A 67 26.06 12.58 -8.30
C ILE A 67 25.06 11.49 -7.93
N THR A 68 25.47 10.24 -8.03
CA THR A 68 24.71 9.13 -7.41
C THR A 68 25.46 8.57 -6.22
N VAL A 69 24.73 8.26 -5.14
CA VAL A 69 25.29 7.74 -3.89
C VAL A 69 24.35 6.70 -3.31
N SER A 70 24.90 5.71 -2.61
CA SER A 70 24.08 4.70 -1.91
C SER A 70 23.02 5.36 -1.03
N ALA A 71 21.74 5.08 -1.33
CA ALA A 71 20.60 5.61 -0.60
C ALA A 71 20.66 5.25 0.88
N LYS A 72 20.96 3.98 1.16
CA LYS A 72 21.03 3.45 2.53
C LYS A 72 22.18 4.12 3.31
N THR A 73 23.39 4.08 2.76
CA THR A 73 24.58 4.64 3.45
C THR A 73 24.40 6.13 3.72
N LEU A 74 23.88 6.87 2.73
CA LEU A 74 23.64 8.31 2.89
C LEU A 74 22.56 8.58 3.95
N PHE A 75 21.47 7.79 3.96
CA PHE A 75 20.42 7.92 4.97
C PHE A 75 20.95 7.61 6.39
N ASP A 76 21.70 6.52 6.53
CA ASP A 76 22.27 6.12 7.82
C ASP A 76 23.16 7.24 8.37
N ILE A 77 24.05 7.81 7.55
CA ILE A 77 24.93 8.92 7.94
C ILE A 77 24.11 10.16 8.35
N VAL A 78 23.20 10.61 7.46
CA VAL A 78 22.40 11.82 7.69
C VAL A 78 21.54 11.70 8.94
N SER A 79 21.11 10.50 9.30
CA SER A 79 20.30 10.23 10.50
C SER A 79 21.06 10.46 11.81
N PHE A 80 22.41 10.46 11.79
CA PHE A 80 23.28 10.63 12.96
C PHE A 80 24.15 11.88 12.89
N LEU A 81 23.87 12.82 11.97
CA LEU A 81 24.66 14.05 11.90
C LEU A 81 24.46 14.90 13.16
N PRO A 82 25.54 15.54 13.68
CA PRO A 82 25.47 16.30 14.92
C PRO A 82 24.81 17.67 14.80
N GLU A 83 24.74 18.23 13.58
CA GLU A 83 24.21 19.57 13.34
C GLU A 83 23.01 19.55 12.39
N ALA A 84 22.19 20.61 12.51
CA ALA A 84 20.99 20.78 11.70
C ALA A 84 21.28 21.05 10.20
N GLN A 85 22.52 21.35 9.84
CA GLN A 85 22.93 21.65 8.47
C GLN A 85 24.02 20.69 8.00
N VAL A 86 23.92 20.29 6.75
CA VAL A 86 24.93 19.46 6.08
C VAL A 86 25.35 20.11 4.75
N THR A 87 26.64 20.14 4.51
CA THR A 87 27.21 20.53 3.22
C THR A 87 27.58 19.26 2.45
N VAL A 88 27.12 19.18 1.23
CA VAL A 88 27.41 18.05 0.32
C VAL A 88 28.19 18.56 -0.88
N LYS A 89 29.33 17.93 -1.17
CA LYS A 89 30.21 18.31 -2.26
C LYS A 89 30.59 17.10 -3.11
N LYS A 90 30.49 17.22 -4.42
CA LYS A 90 31.05 16.23 -5.35
C LYS A 90 32.54 16.49 -5.53
N LEU A 91 33.34 15.49 -5.25
CA LEU A 91 34.78 15.46 -5.48
C LEU A 91 35.10 14.79 -6.84
N PRO A 92 36.36 14.85 -7.32
CA PRO A 92 36.81 14.06 -8.45
C PRO A 92 36.53 12.57 -8.25
N ASN A 93 36.45 11.81 -9.36
CA ASN A 93 36.22 10.37 -9.38
C ASN A 93 34.88 9.93 -8.72
N ASN A 94 33.86 10.81 -8.80
CA ASN A 94 32.51 10.54 -8.28
C ASN A 94 32.45 10.25 -6.76
N PHE A 95 33.35 10.79 -5.96
CA PHE A 95 33.19 10.78 -4.52
C PHE A 95 32.26 11.91 -4.06
N ALA A 96 31.45 11.64 -3.05
CA ALA A 96 30.66 12.63 -2.31
C ALA A 96 31.31 12.88 -0.95
N GLU A 97 31.53 14.14 -0.61
CA GLU A 97 31.98 14.59 0.71
C GLU A 97 30.78 15.21 1.43
N LEU A 98 30.54 14.77 2.65
CA LEU A 98 29.54 15.34 3.55
C LEU A 98 30.25 15.95 4.76
N THR A 99 29.85 17.15 5.10
CA THR A 99 30.41 17.89 6.27
C THR A 99 29.27 18.43 7.12
N SER A 100 29.31 18.14 8.44
CA SER A 100 28.37 18.67 9.43
C SER A 100 29.12 18.90 10.75
N GLY A 101 29.40 20.17 11.10
CA GLY A 101 30.27 20.50 12.20
C GLY A 101 31.67 19.88 12.04
N ALA A 102 32.11 19.12 13.03
CA ALA A 102 33.38 18.39 13.01
C ALA A 102 33.31 17.04 12.29
N ALA A 103 32.12 16.60 11.87
CA ALA A 103 31.95 15.32 11.19
C ALA A 103 32.21 15.44 9.69
N HIS A 104 33.09 14.58 9.16
CA HIS A 104 33.45 14.51 7.75
C HIS A 104 33.32 13.08 7.24
N TYR A 105 32.59 12.92 6.13
CA TYR A 105 32.42 11.65 5.46
C TYR A 105 32.79 11.77 3.99
N LYS A 106 33.46 10.76 3.48
CA LYS A 106 33.76 10.63 2.05
C LYS A 106 33.19 9.33 1.53
N LEU A 107 32.16 9.42 0.69
CA LEU A 107 31.44 8.29 0.14
C LEU A 107 31.81 8.04 -1.31
N VAL A 108 31.90 6.77 -1.68
CA VAL A 108 32.00 6.37 -3.08
C VAL A 108 30.63 6.59 -3.72
N GLY A 109 30.61 7.31 -4.82
CA GLY A 109 29.46 7.45 -5.69
C GLY A 109 29.71 6.86 -7.06
N MET A 110 28.73 6.98 -7.94
CA MET A 110 28.84 6.61 -9.36
C MET A 110 28.48 7.81 -10.24
N ALA A 111 28.83 7.71 -11.51
CA ALA A 111 28.54 8.76 -12.47
C ALA A 111 27.01 8.94 -12.64
N PRO A 112 26.47 10.14 -12.62
CA PRO A 112 25.05 10.38 -12.78
C PRO A 112 24.51 9.92 -14.16
N GLU A 113 25.38 9.87 -15.16
CA GLU A 113 25.07 9.41 -16.52
C GLU A 113 24.74 7.91 -16.57
N GLU A 114 25.20 7.14 -15.58
CA GLU A 114 24.90 5.71 -15.45
C GLU A 114 23.51 5.45 -14.83
N PHE A 115 22.91 6.48 -14.20
CA PHE A 115 21.59 6.36 -13.60
C PHE A 115 20.53 6.23 -14.70
N PRO A 116 19.64 5.22 -14.62
CA PRO A 116 18.61 5.01 -15.62
C PRO A 116 17.73 6.25 -15.79
N ARG A 117 17.29 6.48 -17.03
CA ARG A 117 16.36 7.59 -17.30
C ARG A 117 15.07 7.34 -16.53
N LEU A 118 14.68 8.30 -15.71
CA LEU A 118 13.38 8.28 -15.04
C LEU A 118 12.26 8.27 -16.08
N PRO A 119 11.16 7.54 -15.79
CA PRO A 119 9.98 7.59 -16.64
C PRO A 119 9.52 9.05 -16.77
N LYS A 120 9.02 9.41 -17.95
CA LYS A 120 8.50 10.75 -18.18
C LYS A 120 7.31 11.00 -17.26
N ASP A 121 7.37 12.10 -16.56
CA ASP A 121 6.28 12.64 -15.76
C ASP A 121 5.30 13.39 -16.67
N ASP A 122 4.76 12.71 -17.68
CA ASP A 122 3.81 13.30 -18.62
C ASP A 122 2.39 13.24 -18.03
N ALA A 123 2.17 14.11 -17.05
CA ALA A 123 0.91 14.23 -16.34
C ALA A 123 -0.14 15.08 -17.08
N ALA A 124 -0.13 15.07 -18.42
CA ALA A 124 -1.10 15.84 -19.23
C ALA A 124 -2.58 15.55 -18.86
N HIS A 125 -2.83 14.45 -18.14
CA HIS A 125 -4.15 14.00 -17.69
C HIS A 125 -4.22 13.75 -16.17
N ALA A 126 -3.27 14.26 -15.37
CA ALA A 126 -3.37 14.15 -13.92
C ALA A 126 -4.50 15.07 -13.41
N VAL A 127 -5.39 14.49 -12.62
CA VAL A 127 -6.52 15.17 -12.01
C VAL A 127 -6.31 15.33 -10.51
N LYS A 128 -6.82 16.43 -9.96
CA LYS A 128 -6.80 16.66 -8.53
C LYS A 128 -7.69 15.64 -7.82
N VAL A 129 -7.16 14.98 -6.79
CA VAL A 129 -7.86 13.97 -6.00
C VAL A 129 -7.76 14.26 -4.51
N SER A 130 -8.75 13.78 -3.75
CA SER A 130 -8.69 13.82 -2.28
C SER A 130 -7.66 12.82 -1.77
N GLY A 131 -6.59 13.30 -1.13
CA GLY A 131 -5.58 12.46 -0.49
C GLY A 131 -6.15 11.51 0.56
N PRO A 132 -6.96 12.00 1.52
CA PRO A 132 -7.63 11.17 2.52
C PRO A 132 -8.50 10.07 1.91
N THR A 133 -9.30 10.40 0.89
CA THR A 133 -10.15 9.41 0.21
C THR A 133 -9.33 8.33 -0.51
N LEU A 134 -8.28 8.73 -1.23
CA LEU A 134 -7.39 7.78 -1.90
C LEU A 134 -6.67 6.88 -0.88
N LEU A 135 -6.22 7.45 0.23
CA LEU A 135 -5.58 6.72 1.32
C LEU A 135 -6.52 5.68 1.95
N GLU A 136 -7.77 6.06 2.21
CA GLU A 136 -8.82 5.16 2.69
C GLU A 136 -9.03 4.00 1.72
N MET A 137 -9.17 4.28 0.43
CA MET A 137 -9.38 3.25 -0.61
C MET A 137 -8.20 2.27 -0.68
N ILE A 138 -6.97 2.76 -0.57
CA ILE A 138 -5.77 1.92 -0.53
C ILE A 138 -5.79 1.03 0.72
N LYS A 139 -6.04 1.60 1.91
CA LYS A 139 -6.11 0.84 3.17
C LYS A 139 -7.15 -0.27 3.13
N LYS A 140 -8.31 0.01 2.53
CA LYS A 140 -9.44 -0.93 2.43
C LYS A 140 -9.23 -2.04 1.39
N THR A 141 -8.21 -1.97 0.53
CA THR A 141 -8.00 -2.98 -0.52
C THR A 141 -6.65 -3.68 -0.44
N GLN A 142 -5.59 -3.01 -0.01
CA GLN A 142 -4.21 -3.51 -0.07
C GLN A 142 -3.99 -4.85 0.63
N PHE A 143 -4.78 -5.18 1.68
CA PHE A 143 -4.64 -6.42 2.44
C PHE A 143 -5.05 -7.67 1.64
N ALA A 144 -5.87 -7.50 0.61
CA ALA A 144 -6.33 -8.58 -0.25
C ALA A 144 -5.46 -8.81 -1.51
N ILE A 145 -4.38 -8.04 -1.69
CA ILE A 145 -3.44 -8.23 -2.80
C ILE A 145 -2.72 -9.57 -2.65
N SER A 146 -2.58 -10.31 -3.76
CA SER A 146 -1.83 -11.57 -3.79
C SER A 146 -0.33 -11.36 -3.53
N ASN A 147 0.29 -12.34 -2.86
CA ASN A 147 1.75 -12.45 -2.71
C ASN A 147 2.35 -13.47 -3.68
N ASP A 148 1.53 -14.16 -4.47
CA ASP A 148 1.94 -15.19 -5.39
C ASP A 148 2.42 -14.54 -6.70
N GLU A 149 3.73 -14.53 -6.93
CA GLU A 149 4.35 -13.91 -8.11
C GLU A 149 3.94 -14.61 -9.43
N THR A 150 3.48 -15.87 -9.36
CA THR A 150 3.01 -16.59 -10.55
C THR A 150 1.67 -16.05 -11.06
N ARG A 151 0.88 -15.42 -10.19
CA ARG A 151 -0.39 -14.77 -10.50
C ARG A 151 -0.24 -13.25 -10.56
N TYR A 152 0.71 -12.77 -11.37
CA TYR A 152 1.15 -11.37 -11.41
C TYR A 152 0.00 -10.35 -11.57
N ILE A 153 -1.08 -10.69 -12.29
CA ILE A 153 -2.26 -9.82 -12.44
C ILE A 153 -3.02 -9.56 -11.13
N LEU A 154 -2.79 -10.39 -10.10
CA LEU A 154 -3.36 -10.22 -8.75
C LEU A 154 -2.38 -9.53 -7.79
N ASN A 155 -1.16 -9.19 -8.23
CA ASN A 155 -0.13 -8.54 -7.39
C ASN A 155 -0.30 -7.02 -7.32
N GLY A 156 -1.51 -6.55 -7.50
CA GLY A 156 -1.89 -5.14 -7.44
C GLY A 156 -3.35 -4.95 -7.12
N VAL A 157 -3.78 -3.70 -7.17
CA VAL A 157 -5.17 -3.29 -7.02
C VAL A 157 -5.70 -2.84 -8.38
N PHE A 158 -6.84 -3.35 -8.76
CA PHE A 158 -7.57 -2.92 -9.95
C PHE A 158 -8.27 -1.60 -9.65
N PHE A 159 -7.89 -0.56 -10.37
CA PHE A 159 -8.47 0.78 -10.32
C PHE A 159 -9.41 0.95 -11.50
N GLU A 160 -10.70 1.07 -11.24
CA GLU A 160 -11.76 1.12 -12.25
C GLU A 160 -12.56 2.42 -12.10
N PRO A 161 -12.41 3.39 -13.02
CA PRO A 161 -13.32 4.53 -13.09
C PRO A 161 -14.74 4.07 -13.42
N ARG A 162 -15.70 4.68 -12.74
CA ARG A 162 -17.13 4.45 -12.93
C ARG A 162 -17.82 5.75 -13.34
N GLU A 163 -19.10 5.68 -13.59
CA GLU A 163 -19.89 6.87 -13.92
C GLU A 163 -19.92 7.88 -12.75
N LYS A 164 -20.16 9.14 -13.04
CA LYS A 164 -20.37 10.24 -12.08
C LYS A 164 -19.18 10.51 -11.14
N GLY A 165 -17.95 10.30 -11.61
CA GLY A 165 -16.75 10.55 -10.80
C GLY A 165 -16.48 9.50 -9.72
N LEU A 166 -17.24 8.41 -9.71
CA LEU A 166 -16.96 7.27 -8.85
C LEU A 166 -15.75 6.50 -9.35
N VAL A 167 -14.97 5.99 -8.41
CA VAL A 167 -13.86 5.07 -8.66
C VAL A 167 -14.02 3.86 -7.78
N ARG A 168 -13.79 2.70 -8.35
CA ARG A 168 -13.76 1.44 -7.63
C ARG A 168 -12.35 0.91 -7.59
N MET A 169 -11.90 0.49 -6.41
CA MET A 169 -10.66 -0.25 -6.23
C MET A 169 -10.97 -1.67 -5.77
N VAL A 170 -10.34 -2.65 -6.39
CA VAL A 170 -10.57 -4.07 -6.10
C VAL A 170 -9.24 -4.80 -5.98
N ALA A 171 -9.10 -5.63 -4.97
CA ALA A 171 -7.98 -6.55 -4.81
C ALA A 171 -8.48 -7.95 -4.46
N THR A 172 -7.78 -8.98 -4.91
CA THR A 172 -8.04 -10.38 -4.56
C THR A 172 -6.78 -11.21 -4.67
N ASP A 173 -6.68 -12.23 -3.82
CA ASP A 173 -5.66 -13.28 -3.87
C ASP A 173 -6.24 -14.65 -4.31
N GLY A 174 -7.53 -14.67 -4.69
CA GLY A 174 -8.29 -15.86 -5.06
C GLY A 174 -8.97 -16.57 -3.88
N HIS A 175 -8.64 -16.18 -2.63
CA HIS A 175 -9.26 -16.71 -1.41
C HIS A 175 -10.09 -15.67 -0.68
N ARG A 176 -9.84 -14.42 -0.94
CA ARG A 176 -10.58 -13.26 -0.43
C ARG A 176 -10.56 -12.15 -1.47
N LEU A 177 -11.50 -11.24 -1.34
CA LEU A 177 -11.61 -10.05 -2.19
C LEU A 177 -11.98 -8.85 -1.32
N ALA A 178 -11.42 -7.70 -1.64
CA ALA A 178 -11.82 -6.42 -1.07
C ALA A 178 -12.18 -5.46 -2.21
N LEU A 179 -13.31 -4.80 -2.07
CA LEU A 179 -13.82 -3.80 -3.00
C LEU A 179 -14.22 -2.56 -2.23
N VAL A 180 -13.78 -1.40 -2.70
CA VAL A 180 -14.23 -0.11 -2.19
C VAL A 180 -14.58 0.81 -3.35
N GLU A 181 -15.65 1.59 -3.21
CA GLU A 181 -16.09 2.58 -4.18
C GLU A 181 -16.22 3.95 -3.49
N ARG A 182 -15.59 4.97 -4.08
CA ARG A 182 -15.64 6.35 -3.57
C ARG A 182 -15.69 7.34 -4.74
N GLU A 183 -16.21 8.50 -4.48
CA GLU A 183 -16.06 9.63 -5.38
C GLU A 183 -14.63 10.17 -5.26
N LEU A 184 -13.89 10.09 -6.36
CA LEU A 184 -12.59 10.73 -6.56
C LEU A 184 -12.76 11.74 -7.68
N SER A 185 -13.07 12.97 -7.35
CA SER A 185 -13.35 14.06 -8.28
C SER A 185 -12.30 14.10 -9.41
N GLY A 186 -12.62 13.58 -10.58
CA GLY A 186 -11.72 13.64 -11.72
C GLY A 186 -12.14 12.73 -12.87
N ASP A 187 -11.88 13.21 -14.11
CA ASP A 187 -12.00 12.40 -15.31
C ASP A 187 -10.64 11.78 -15.66
N PHE A 188 -10.42 10.55 -15.21
CA PHE A 188 -9.16 9.84 -15.41
C PHE A 188 -8.90 9.41 -16.86
N LYS A 189 -9.86 9.62 -17.78
CA LYS A 189 -9.77 9.28 -19.22
C LYS A 189 -9.26 7.86 -19.51
N LEU A 190 -9.52 6.95 -18.62
CA LEU A 190 -9.23 5.53 -18.81
C LEU A 190 -10.37 4.87 -19.59
N LYS A 191 -10.06 4.16 -20.67
CA LYS A 191 -11.03 3.37 -21.45
C LYS A 191 -11.46 2.10 -20.73
N SER A 192 -10.60 1.56 -19.87
CA SER A 192 -10.81 0.40 -19.03
C SER A 192 -10.07 0.59 -17.71
N GLY A 193 -10.38 -0.22 -16.72
CA GLY A 193 -9.62 -0.21 -15.47
C GLY A 193 -8.15 -0.62 -15.68
N VAL A 194 -7.32 -0.26 -14.73
CA VAL A 194 -5.87 -0.54 -14.72
C VAL A 194 -5.46 -1.22 -13.41
N ILE A 195 -4.35 -1.97 -13.43
CA ILE A 195 -3.83 -2.65 -12.24
C ILE A 195 -2.61 -1.90 -11.73
N ILE A 196 -2.75 -1.26 -10.57
CA ILE A 196 -1.67 -0.54 -9.89
C ILE A 196 -0.87 -1.55 -9.06
N PRO A 197 0.46 -1.65 -9.24
CA PRO A 197 1.26 -2.67 -8.58
C PRO A 197 1.33 -2.47 -7.07
N ARG A 198 1.43 -3.57 -6.34
CA ARG A 198 1.50 -3.61 -4.88
C ARG A 198 2.56 -2.66 -4.31
N LYS A 199 3.83 -2.74 -4.80
CA LYS A 199 4.93 -1.88 -4.32
C LYS A 199 4.58 -0.40 -4.49
N GLY A 200 4.02 -0.02 -5.66
CA GLY A 200 3.57 1.34 -5.92
C GLY A 200 2.51 1.82 -4.95
N LEU A 201 1.53 0.99 -4.63
CA LEU A 201 0.48 1.34 -3.66
C LEU A 201 1.00 1.48 -2.23
N PHE A 202 1.96 0.65 -1.81
CA PHE A 202 2.59 0.79 -0.50
C PHE A 202 3.35 2.12 -0.37
N GLU A 203 4.10 2.49 -1.41
CA GLU A 203 4.81 3.76 -1.42
C GLU A 203 3.86 4.95 -1.53
N LEU A 204 2.81 4.85 -2.35
CA LEU A 204 1.77 5.87 -2.45
C LEU A 204 1.08 6.08 -1.10
N LYS A 205 0.71 5.00 -0.42
CA LYS A 205 0.15 5.06 0.94
C LYS A 205 1.07 5.80 1.90
N ARG A 206 2.37 5.47 1.90
CA ARG A 206 3.37 6.11 2.76
C ARG A 206 3.47 7.62 2.49
N LEU A 207 3.47 8.00 1.20
CA LEU A 207 3.50 9.41 0.80
C LEU A 207 2.24 10.18 1.19
N LEU A 208 1.07 9.52 1.16
CA LEU A 208 -0.20 10.10 1.61
C LEU A 208 -0.23 10.22 3.14
N ASP A 209 0.24 9.22 3.88
CA ASP A 209 0.32 9.26 5.35
C ASP A 209 1.27 10.38 5.86
N GLU A 210 2.33 10.77 5.09
CA GLU A 210 3.22 11.88 5.45
C GLU A 210 2.53 13.25 5.47
N ALA A 211 1.55 13.50 4.62
CA ALA A 211 0.86 14.78 4.49
C ALA A 211 -0.56 14.54 3.92
N PRO A 212 -1.50 14.10 4.77
CA PRO A 212 -2.84 13.69 4.33
C PRO A 212 -3.62 14.80 3.63
N ASP A 213 -3.47 16.05 4.10
CA ASP A 213 -4.22 17.20 3.59
C ASP A 213 -3.55 17.92 2.42
N ALA A 214 -2.41 17.43 1.95
CA ALA A 214 -1.71 18.06 0.83
C ALA A 214 -2.52 17.89 -0.47
N ASP A 215 -2.55 18.95 -1.28
CA ASP A 215 -3.06 18.85 -2.66
C ASP A 215 -2.32 17.76 -3.40
N CYS A 216 -3.05 16.78 -3.92
CA CYS A 216 -2.47 15.72 -4.71
C CYS A 216 -3.20 15.51 -6.03
N GLN A 217 -2.47 14.97 -6.99
CA GLN A 217 -2.97 14.66 -8.32
C GLN A 217 -2.63 13.21 -8.64
N LEU A 218 -3.56 12.54 -9.31
CA LEU A 218 -3.38 11.19 -9.84
C LEU A 218 -3.71 11.22 -11.33
N GLY A 219 -2.89 10.57 -12.12
CA GLY A 219 -3.09 10.47 -13.58
C GLY A 219 -2.59 9.15 -14.11
N PHE A 220 -2.97 8.85 -15.35
CA PHE A 220 -2.57 7.63 -16.04
C PHE A 220 -2.12 7.97 -17.46
N ALA A 221 -1.03 7.35 -17.88
CA ALA A 221 -0.48 7.48 -19.23
C ALA A 221 -0.03 6.09 -19.70
N GLU A 222 -0.53 5.64 -20.85
CA GLU A 222 -0.26 4.31 -21.42
C GLU A 222 -0.10 3.18 -20.38
N ASN A 223 1.13 2.96 -19.93
CA ASN A 223 1.48 1.87 -19.01
C ASN A 223 1.92 2.39 -17.62
N SER A 224 1.59 3.63 -17.27
CA SER A 224 2.06 4.23 -16.02
C SER A 224 0.94 4.93 -15.27
N ALA A 225 1.00 4.84 -13.93
CA ALA A 225 0.28 5.72 -13.02
C ALA A 225 1.24 6.81 -12.51
N ILE A 226 0.76 8.03 -12.44
CA ILE A 226 1.53 9.21 -12.05
C ILE A 226 0.84 9.84 -10.84
N PHE A 227 1.57 9.98 -9.75
CA PHE A 227 1.11 10.67 -8.55
C PHE A 227 1.98 11.90 -8.30
N LYS A 228 1.33 13.03 -7.99
CA LYS A 228 2.00 14.28 -7.68
C LYS A 228 1.45 14.91 -6.42
N LYS A 229 2.33 15.53 -5.65
CA LYS A 229 2.05 16.52 -4.63
C LYS A 229 3.12 17.62 -4.67
N PRO A 230 2.93 18.78 -4.02
CA PRO A 230 3.92 19.85 -4.06
C PRO A 230 5.32 19.35 -3.73
N GLY A 231 6.29 19.60 -4.62
CA GLY A 231 7.68 19.20 -4.49
C GLY A 231 7.94 17.68 -4.59
N LEU A 232 6.98 16.89 -5.12
CA LEU A 232 7.16 15.46 -5.27
C LEU A 232 6.37 14.90 -6.47
N SER A 233 7.04 14.06 -7.25
CA SER A 233 6.44 13.25 -8.31
C SER A 233 6.83 11.79 -8.15
N MET A 234 5.86 10.88 -8.38
CA MET A 234 6.05 9.44 -8.38
C MET A 234 5.41 8.86 -9.62
N VAL A 235 6.15 8.04 -10.35
CA VAL A 235 5.66 7.31 -11.52
C VAL A 235 5.76 5.81 -11.26
N MET A 236 4.70 5.08 -11.53
CA MET A 236 4.60 3.63 -11.31
C MET A 236 4.21 2.96 -12.62
N ARG A 237 4.96 1.93 -13.04
CA ARG A 237 4.58 1.08 -14.15
C ARG A 237 3.37 0.24 -13.76
N LEU A 238 2.32 0.25 -14.58
CA LEU A 238 1.12 -0.55 -14.37
C LEU A 238 1.40 -2.03 -14.69
N ILE A 239 0.66 -2.93 -14.03
CA ILE A 239 0.68 -4.34 -14.36
C ILE A 239 -0.14 -4.54 -15.63
N ASP A 240 0.47 -5.11 -16.66
CA ASP A 240 -0.19 -5.44 -17.91
C ASP A 240 -1.05 -6.70 -17.75
N GLY A 241 -2.23 -6.71 -18.33
CA GLY A 241 -3.15 -7.84 -18.32
C GLY A 241 -4.57 -7.47 -17.93
N GLN A 242 -5.45 -8.46 -17.98
CA GLN A 242 -6.86 -8.30 -17.66
C GLN A 242 -7.13 -8.80 -16.24
N PHE A 243 -7.67 -7.92 -15.38
CA PHE A 243 -8.11 -8.30 -14.04
C PHE A 243 -9.31 -9.26 -14.13
N PRO A 244 -9.42 -10.28 -13.25
CA PRO A 244 -10.53 -11.24 -13.28
C PRO A 244 -11.91 -10.58 -13.13
N GLU A 245 -12.94 -11.24 -13.66
CA GLU A 245 -14.34 -10.82 -13.50
C GLU A 245 -14.82 -10.99 -12.05
N TYR A 246 -14.36 -10.12 -11.18
CA TYR A 246 -14.59 -10.20 -9.74
C TYR A 246 -16.05 -10.11 -9.31
N GLN A 247 -16.92 -9.53 -10.14
CA GLN A 247 -18.35 -9.40 -9.85
C GLN A 247 -19.03 -10.75 -9.67
N ARG A 248 -18.52 -11.81 -10.31
CA ARG A 248 -19.09 -13.17 -10.24
C ARG A 248 -18.90 -13.83 -8.89
N VAL A 249 -17.90 -13.42 -8.13
CA VAL A 249 -17.59 -14.01 -6.82
C VAL A 249 -18.27 -13.29 -5.65
N ILE A 250 -18.88 -12.15 -5.90
CA ILE A 250 -19.64 -11.40 -4.89
C ILE A 250 -21.06 -11.93 -4.87
N PRO A 251 -21.52 -12.61 -3.79
CA PRO A 251 -22.90 -13.08 -3.68
C PRO A 251 -23.88 -11.92 -3.79
N LYS A 252 -25.04 -12.17 -4.41
CA LYS A 252 -26.06 -11.12 -4.57
C LYS A 252 -26.59 -10.67 -3.21
N GLU A 253 -27.01 -11.60 -2.37
CA GLU A 253 -27.37 -11.38 -0.96
C GLU A 253 -27.22 -12.72 -0.22
N GLY A 254 -26.71 -12.69 1.01
CA GLY A 254 -26.68 -13.85 1.89
C GLY A 254 -28.02 -14.02 2.60
N GLU A 255 -28.52 -15.26 2.69
CA GLU A 255 -29.78 -15.55 3.37
C GLU A 255 -29.71 -15.31 4.89
N LYS A 256 -28.51 -15.47 5.47
CA LYS A 256 -28.25 -15.32 6.90
C LYS A 256 -27.40 -14.07 7.14
N GLN A 257 -28.03 -13.06 7.68
CA GLN A 257 -27.36 -11.79 8.03
C GLN A 257 -27.30 -11.65 9.54
N LEU A 258 -26.14 -11.32 10.06
CA LEU A 258 -25.92 -11.02 11.46
C LEU A 258 -25.16 -9.72 11.61
N LEU A 259 -25.52 -8.96 12.63
CA LEU A 259 -24.84 -7.77 13.06
C LEU A 259 -24.00 -8.10 14.29
N VAL A 260 -22.71 -7.81 14.23
CA VAL A 260 -21.76 -8.15 15.30
C VAL A 260 -20.93 -6.94 15.66
N ARG A 261 -20.66 -6.75 16.94
CA ARG A 261 -19.67 -5.77 17.41
C ARG A 261 -18.30 -6.10 16.82
N ARG A 262 -17.78 -5.18 16.00
CA ARG A 262 -16.51 -5.35 15.27
C ARG A 262 -15.34 -5.65 16.20
N ASP A 263 -15.21 -4.89 17.30
CA ASP A 263 -14.15 -5.06 18.31
C ASP A 263 -14.21 -6.46 18.94
N LYS A 264 -15.40 -6.93 19.33
CA LYS A 264 -15.61 -8.24 19.94
C LYS A 264 -15.25 -9.37 19.01
N LEU A 265 -15.71 -9.30 17.74
CA LEU A 265 -15.39 -10.31 16.74
C LEU A 265 -13.89 -10.33 16.41
N PHE A 266 -13.26 -9.15 16.27
CA PHE A 266 -11.84 -9.02 16.02
C PHE A 266 -10.99 -9.64 17.12
N ASP A 267 -11.29 -9.33 18.38
CA ASP A 267 -10.54 -9.82 19.53
C ASP A 267 -10.76 -11.34 19.74
N ALA A 268 -12.00 -11.83 19.54
CA ALA A 268 -12.30 -13.27 19.61
C ALA A 268 -11.52 -14.05 18.54
N LEU A 269 -11.53 -13.58 17.28
CA LEU A 269 -10.77 -14.21 16.20
C LEU A 269 -9.26 -14.20 16.49
N LYS A 270 -8.72 -13.10 17.03
CA LYS A 270 -7.31 -13.04 17.44
C LYS A 270 -6.99 -14.08 18.52
N ARG A 271 -7.80 -14.18 19.57
CA ARG A 271 -7.57 -15.16 20.64
C ARG A 271 -7.65 -16.60 20.12
N ILE A 272 -8.69 -16.90 19.37
CA ILE A 272 -8.92 -18.25 18.83
C ILE A 272 -7.85 -18.64 17.81
N SER A 273 -7.36 -17.71 17.00
CA SER A 273 -6.33 -17.98 16.00
C SER A 273 -4.99 -18.42 16.58
N LEU A 274 -4.72 -18.18 17.88
CA LEU A 274 -3.50 -18.65 18.58
C LEU A 274 -3.44 -20.19 18.67
N LEU A 275 -4.59 -20.85 18.61
CA LEU A 275 -4.70 -22.32 18.61
C LEU A 275 -5.21 -22.87 17.27
N SER A 276 -5.20 -22.06 16.21
CA SER A 276 -5.46 -22.58 14.88
C SER A 276 -4.23 -23.34 14.34
N ALA A 277 -4.45 -24.29 13.44
CA ALA A 277 -3.33 -25.00 12.79
C ALA A 277 -2.45 -24.03 12.01
N ASP A 278 -1.13 -24.08 12.24
CA ASP A 278 -0.12 -23.11 11.79
C ASP A 278 -0.18 -22.76 10.29
N LYS A 279 -0.55 -23.73 9.45
CA LYS A 279 -0.55 -23.53 7.99
C LYS A 279 -1.88 -23.01 7.43
N SER A 280 -3.00 -23.28 8.09
CA SER A 280 -4.33 -22.98 7.55
C SER A 280 -4.98 -21.76 8.18
N ASN A 281 -4.60 -21.41 9.43
CA ASN A 281 -5.30 -20.43 10.27
C ASN A 281 -6.83 -20.68 10.32
N ALA A 282 -7.24 -21.96 10.23
CA ALA A 282 -8.63 -22.35 10.11
C ALA A 282 -9.38 -22.15 11.43
N VAL A 283 -10.52 -21.49 11.35
CA VAL A 283 -11.48 -21.36 12.45
C VAL A 283 -12.86 -21.78 11.96
N LYS A 284 -13.67 -22.31 12.83
CA LYS A 284 -15.04 -22.69 12.57
C LYS A 284 -15.98 -21.67 13.22
N LEU A 285 -16.85 -21.09 12.42
CA LEU A 285 -17.93 -20.22 12.88
C LEU A 285 -19.22 -21.03 12.90
N SER A 286 -19.80 -21.22 14.10
CA SER A 286 -21.08 -21.91 14.29
C SER A 286 -22.13 -20.90 14.76
N LEU A 287 -23.09 -20.64 13.91
CA LEU A 287 -24.19 -19.71 14.12
C LEU A 287 -25.43 -20.45 14.57
N SER A 288 -26.03 -19.96 15.63
CA SER A 288 -27.33 -20.41 16.15
C SER A 288 -28.12 -19.21 16.68
N GLU A 289 -29.34 -19.40 17.16
CA GLU A 289 -30.15 -18.31 17.66
C GLU A 289 -29.39 -17.48 18.73
N ASN A 290 -29.22 -16.19 18.46
CA ASN A 290 -28.52 -15.21 19.28
C ASN A 290 -27.05 -15.54 19.66
N LEU A 291 -26.43 -16.52 19.02
CA LEU A 291 -25.09 -16.99 19.37
C LEU A 291 -24.22 -17.21 18.14
N LEU A 292 -23.03 -16.62 18.13
CA LEU A 292 -21.93 -16.94 17.23
C LEU A 292 -20.81 -17.60 18.04
N ARG A 293 -20.59 -18.87 17.82
CA ARG A 293 -19.48 -19.63 18.41
C ARG A 293 -18.33 -19.72 17.45
N ILE A 294 -17.13 -19.36 17.92
CA ILE A 294 -15.89 -19.47 17.17
C ILE A 294 -15.05 -20.56 17.82
N THR A 295 -14.58 -21.53 17.04
CA THR A 295 -13.71 -22.60 17.53
C THR A 295 -12.51 -22.81 16.64
N ALA A 296 -11.39 -23.20 17.24
CA ALA A 296 -10.22 -23.73 16.54
C ALA A 296 -9.78 -25.02 17.21
N ASN A 297 -9.20 -25.92 16.43
CA ASN A 297 -8.63 -27.17 16.92
C ASN A 297 -7.26 -27.37 16.28
N ASN A 298 -6.27 -27.58 17.13
CA ASN A 298 -4.91 -27.93 16.72
C ASN A 298 -4.54 -29.24 17.44
N PRO A 299 -4.28 -30.32 16.70
CA PRO A 299 -3.95 -31.61 17.30
C PRO A 299 -2.77 -31.60 18.28
N ASP A 300 -1.83 -30.67 18.07
CA ASP A 300 -0.60 -30.56 18.84
C ASP A 300 -0.72 -29.60 20.04
N LEU A 301 -1.61 -28.58 19.94
CA LEU A 301 -1.72 -27.50 20.92
C LEU A 301 -3.01 -27.54 21.74
N GLY A 302 -4.10 -28.14 21.21
CA GLY A 302 -5.40 -28.23 21.86
C GLY A 302 -6.51 -27.46 21.18
N GLU A 303 -7.56 -27.17 21.91
CA GLU A 303 -8.79 -26.57 21.40
C GLU A 303 -9.04 -25.20 22.02
N ALA A 304 -9.61 -24.30 21.23
CA ALA A 304 -10.09 -23.00 21.68
C ALA A 304 -11.54 -22.78 21.28
N LYS A 305 -12.28 -22.10 22.15
CA LYS A 305 -13.67 -21.73 21.92
C LYS A 305 -13.95 -20.36 22.50
N ASP A 306 -14.70 -19.54 21.77
CA ASP A 306 -15.20 -18.24 22.22
C ASP A 306 -16.65 -18.06 21.72
N ASP A 307 -17.54 -17.59 22.57
CA ASP A 307 -18.96 -17.42 22.30
C ASP A 307 -19.30 -15.91 22.32
N LEU A 308 -19.87 -15.42 21.21
CA LEU A 308 -20.32 -14.03 21.08
C LEU A 308 -21.84 -13.97 20.97
N GLU A 309 -22.46 -13.09 21.75
CA GLU A 309 -23.87 -12.74 21.59
C GLU A 309 -24.05 -11.91 20.33
N VAL A 310 -24.99 -12.30 19.47
CA VAL A 310 -25.30 -11.64 18.21
C VAL A 310 -26.82 -11.57 18.00
N ALA A 311 -27.28 -10.53 17.32
CA ALA A 311 -28.70 -10.43 16.95
C ALA A 311 -28.96 -11.30 15.70
N TYR A 312 -29.33 -12.54 15.93
CA TYR A 312 -29.61 -13.52 14.85
C TYR A 312 -30.81 -14.41 15.19
N ARG A 313 -31.73 -14.57 14.25
CA ARG A 313 -32.94 -15.42 14.38
C ARG A 313 -33.13 -16.32 13.15
N GLY A 314 -32.06 -16.94 12.69
CA GLY A 314 -32.11 -17.86 11.55
C GLY A 314 -31.79 -19.31 11.93
N GLY A 315 -31.74 -20.17 10.94
CA GLY A 315 -31.33 -21.56 11.11
C GLY A 315 -29.85 -21.68 11.49
N THR A 316 -29.49 -22.83 12.07
CA THR A 316 -28.07 -23.11 12.39
C THR A 316 -27.23 -23.21 11.14
N LEU A 317 -25.99 -22.74 11.23
CA LEU A 317 -24.98 -22.83 10.17
C LEU A 317 -23.61 -23.02 10.82
N THR A 318 -22.81 -23.90 10.24
CA THR A 318 -21.39 -24.02 10.58
C THR A 318 -20.54 -23.88 9.32
N VAL A 319 -19.58 -22.96 9.33
CA VAL A 319 -18.72 -22.70 8.19
C VAL A 319 -17.29 -22.40 8.66
N GLY A 320 -16.31 -22.92 7.94
CA GLY A 320 -14.88 -22.68 8.19
C GLY A 320 -14.36 -21.48 7.42
N PHE A 321 -13.50 -20.71 8.05
CA PHE A 321 -12.78 -19.61 7.40
C PHE A 321 -11.33 -19.53 7.85
N ASN A 322 -10.50 -18.88 7.07
CA ASN A 322 -9.18 -18.43 7.52
C ASN A 322 -9.36 -17.21 8.44
N ALA A 323 -9.01 -17.37 9.72
CA ALA A 323 -9.14 -16.31 10.73
C ALA A 323 -8.40 -15.02 10.34
N ARG A 324 -7.22 -15.16 9.73
CA ARG A 324 -6.41 -14.00 9.32
C ARG A 324 -7.13 -13.15 8.29
N TYR A 325 -7.84 -13.78 7.36
CA TYR A 325 -8.59 -13.04 6.35
C TYR A 325 -9.73 -12.22 6.96
N LEU A 326 -10.44 -12.81 7.94
CA LEU A 326 -11.47 -12.08 8.68
C LEU A 326 -10.88 -10.94 9.52
N ILE A 327 -9.75 -11.19 10.22
CA ILE A 327 -9.02 -10.19 11.01
C ILE A 327 -8.56 -9.02 10.14
N ASP A 328 -8.01 -9.29 8.96
CA ASP A 328 -7.54 -8.24 8.04
C ASP A 328 -8.70 -7.34 7.57
N VAL A 329 -9.88 -7.92 7.27
CA VAL A 329 -11.08 -7.15 6.93
C VAL A 329 -11.54 -6.30 8.10
N LEU A 330 -11.68 -6.88 9.30
CA LEU A 330 -12.13 -6.18 10.49
C LEU A 330 -11.16 -5.06 10.92
N GLY A 331 -9.86 -5.23 10.61
CA GLY A 331 -8.81 -4.26 10.91
C GLY A 331 -8.88 -2.97 10.09
N VAL A 332 -9.58 -2.99 8.94
CA VAL A 332 -9.74 -1.80 8.08
C VAL A 332 -11.11 -1.15 8.17
N LEU A 333 -12.02 -1.75 8.95
CA LEU A 333 -13.32 -1.17 9.25
C LEU A 333 -13.20 -0.20 10.43
N GLU A 334 -13.83 0.95 10.32
CA GLU A 334 -13.83 2.00 11.34
C GLU A 334 -15.17 2.07 12.10
N THR A 335 -16.17 1.26 11.68
CA THR A 335 -17.49 1.19 12.32
C THR A 335 -17.45 0.35 13.60
N ASP A 336 -18.34 0.63 14.55
CA ASP A 336 -18.49 -0.13 15.80
C ASP A 336 -19.00 -1.54 15.56
N GLU A 337 -19.76 -1.73 14.49
CA GLU A 337 -20.38 -2.98 14.11
C GLU A 337 -20.00 -3.37 12.68
N VAL A 338 -20.11 -4.65 12.38
CA VAL A 338 -19.95 -5.25 11.06
C VAL A 338 -21.16 -6.10 10.71
N SER A 339 -21.68 -5.94 9.50
CA SER A 339 -22.65 -6.86 8.91
C SER A 339 -21.90 -8.04 8.30
N VAL A 340 -22.24 -9.25 8.72
CA VAL A 340 -21.71 -10.50 8.17
C VAL A 340 -22.87 -11.24 7.50
N GLU A 341 -22.72 -11.53 6.22
CA GLU A 341 -23.69 -12.24 5.41
C GLU A 341 -23.14 -13.63 5.07
N LEU A 342 -23.89 -14.67 5.37
CA LEU A 342 -23.53 -16.06 5.14
C LEU A 342 -24.65 -16.76 4.34
N GLY A 343 -24.29 -17.58 3.40
CA GLY A 343 -25.22 -18.47 2.68
C GLY A 343 -25.30 -19.85 3.32
N ASP A 344 -24.60 -20.79 2.73
CA ASP A 344 -24.40 -22.15 3.23
C ASP A 344 -22.91 -22.41 3.60
N GLU A 345 -22.55 -23.64 3.91
CA GLU A 345 -21.19 -24.04 4.29
C GLU A 345 -20.16 -23.96 3.16
N HIS A 346 -20.60 -23.79 1.92
CA HIS A 346 -19.76 -23.69 0.72
C HIS A 346 -19.78 -22.29 0.09
N SER A 347 -20.66 -21.42 0.56
CA SER A 347 -20.81 -20.07 0.04
C SER A 347 -19.83 -19.09 0.69
N PRO A 348 -19.32 -18.12 -0.04
CA PRO A 348 -18.46 -17.07 0.53
C PRO A 348 -19.16 -16.28 1.63
N GLY A 349 -18.42 -15.93 2.66
CA GLY A 349 -18.85 -14.94 3.64
C GLY A 349 -18.60 -13.51 3.13
N VAL A 350 -19.57 -12.63 3.35
CA VAL A 350 -19.47 -11.21 2.96
C VAL A 350 -19.50 -10.34 4.20
N LEU A 351 -18.54 -9.43 4.31
CA LEU A 351 -18.43 -8.47 5.42
C LEU A 351 -18.56 -7.05 4.87
N ARG A 352 -19.40 -6.23 5.53
CA ARG A 352 -19.63 -4.82 5.17
C ARG A 352 -19.83 -3.95 6.42
N PRO A 353 -19.58 -2.64 6.36
CA PRO A 353 -20.15 -1.73 7.34
C PRO A 353 -21.68 -1.81 7.28
N PRO A 354 -22.38 -1.70 8.42
CA PRO A 354 -23.85 -1.74 8.41
C PRO A 354 -24.45 -0.62 7.56
N GLY A 355 -25.32 -0.99 6.62
CA GLY A 355 -25.99 -0.03 5.73
C GLY A 355 -25.12 0.59 4.63
N ASP A 356 -23.82 0.30 4.59
CA ASP A 356 -22.90 0.82 3.56
C ASP A 356 -22.47 -0.31 2.60
N ARG A 357 -22.85 -0.19 1.35
CA ARG A 357 -22.46 -1.11 0.27
C ARG A 357 -21.25 -0.62 -0.54
N SER A 358 -20.71 0.54 -0.22
CA SER A 358 -19.56 1.11 -0.92
C SER A 358 -18.23 0.42 -0.54
N PHE A 359 -18.23 -0.36 0.54
CA PHE A 359 -17.17 -1.31 0.86
C PHE A 359 -17.73 -2.73 0.97
N THR A 360 -17.06 -3.67 0.36
CA THR A 360 -17.43 -5.09 0.42
C THR A 360 -16.16 -5.93 0.52
N ALA A 361 -16.10 -6.78 1.52
CA ALA A 361 -15.09 -7.82 1.60
C ALA A 361 -15.76 -9.20 1.47
N VAL A 362 -15.14 -10.08 0.69
CA VAL A 362 -15.57 -11.46 0.47
C VAL A 362 -14.46 -12.38 0.96
N VAL A 363 -14.81 -13.40 1.72
CA VAL A 363 -13.87 -14.42 2.20
C VAL A 363 -14.40 -15.80 1.81
N MET A 364 -13.59 -16.58 1.10
CA MET A 364 -13.94 -17.92 0.67
C MET A 364 -13.97 -18.88 1.87
N PRO A 365 -14.94 -19.79 1.94
CA PRO A 365 -15.01 -20.78 2.99
C PRO A 365 -13.89 -21.82 2.85
N MET A 366 -13.57 -22.47 3.96
CA MET A 366 -12.60 -23.57 4.04
C MET A 366 -13.26 -24.82 4.57
N ARG A 367 -12.79 -25.97 4.13
CA ARG A 367 -13.15 -27.25 4.77
C ARG A 367 -12.42 -27.37 6.10
N VAL A 368 -13.14 -27.56 7.20
CA VAL A 368 -12.64 -27.66 8.57
C VAL A 368 -13.21 -28.83 9.31
#